data_13d35121214eab01942e29090d895e2c
#
_entry.id   13d35121214eab01942e29090d895e2c
#
_cell.length_a   1.000
_cell.length_b   1.000
_cell.length_c   1.000
_cell.angle_alpha   90.00
_cell.angle_beta   90.00
_cell.angle_gamma   90.00
#
_symmetry.space_group_name_H-M   'P 1'
#
loop_
_entity.id
_entity.type
_entity.pdbx_description
1 polymer ?
#
loop_
_entity_poly.entity_id
_entity_poly.type
_entity_poly.pdbx_seq_one_letter_code
_entity_poly.pdbx_strand_id
1 'polypeptide(L)'
;KHIIPKGSKYNHLDNWSFVNGTLYFKYKTTELWWRMPKNYSFEDSHSDLFKLAEFVLLSPLEPGILDDWIPSRKPGNRPGLAFSAGLDSTAAMELLPEQTVLFYHKRSGFDSKLDHTNALRFIDHLQQEHNRRVIIVESNHEIIRKLHEGRPPGFMTDYACAVHAILLADHLSLDSIATGMPLENSFLWHGQRFRNFGESWFWKKHAPLFQSIGLEILQPVMGCSEIVNQSIVKQSGYIEYAQSCLRSASKEPCGLCWKCFRKNSLSGKKIEVSNEIHTFLSKPKLKMAASTLYSIQRLQGMSPVFDKIITRYPSVSEHIDVDVSFLEEHYEPSLELIPERYRGYVKRRLMAFVAKQSNVKHLEEFNLYSEN
;
A
#
# COMPACT_ATOMS: atom_id res chain seq x y z
N LYS A 1 28.78 -14.19 -14.17
CA LYS A 1 28.11 -15.31 -13.47
C LYS A 1 28.76 -15.41 -12.10
N HIS A 2 28.14 -14.81 -11.07
CA HIS A 2 28.60 -14.99 -9.70
C HIS A 2 28.08 -16.34 -9.20
N ILE A 3 29.01 -17.15 -8.75
CA ILE A 3 28.75 -18.48 -8.21
C ILE A 3 28.18 -18.27 -6.79
N ILE A 4 27.00 -18.82 -6.54
CA ILE A 4 26.36 -18.89 -5.23
C ILE A 4 27.32 -19.61 -4.26
N PRO A 5 27.52 -19.13 -3.01
CA PRO A 5 28.39 -19.79 -2.06
C PRO A 5 27.92 -21.24 -1.86
N LYS A 6 28.79 -22.21 -2.15
CA LYS A 6 28.55 -23.63 -1.84
C LYS A 6 28.48 -23.81 -0.33
N GLY A 7 27.26 -23.84 0.21
CA GLY A 7 27.07 -24.07 1.66
C GLY A 7 25.67 -23.84 2.21
N SER A 8 24.77 -23.16 1.50
CA SER A 8 23.40 -23.07 1.98
C SER A 8 22.62 -24.34 1.61
N LYS A 9 21.99 -24.98 2.60
CA LYS A 9 21.14 -26.17 2.43
C LYS A 9 19.89 -25.94 1.56
N TYR A 10 19.76 -24.79 0.89
CA TYR A 10 18.54 -24.36 0.21
C TYR A 10 18.83 -23.99 -1.23
N ASN A 11 18.36 -24.81 -2.16
CA ASN A 11 18.37 -24.58 -3.61
C ASN A 11 17.47 -23.40 -4.08
N HIS A 12 16.95 -22.58 -3.16
CA HIS A 12 16.04 -21.47 -3.49
C HIS A 12 16.72 -20.31 -4.21
N LEU A 13 18.03 -20.19 -4.10
CA LEU A 13 18.78 -19.14 -4.77
C LEU A 13 19.12 -19.46 -6.23
N ASP A 14 18.84 -20.65 -6.71
CA ASP A 14 19.16 -21.05 -8.09
C ASP A 14 18.45 -20.21 -9.14
N ASN A 15 17.30 -19.60 -8.79
CA ASN A 15 16.53 -18.71 -9.65
C ASN A 15 16.92 -17.25 -9.52
N TRP A 16 17.80 -16.91 -8.58
CA TRP A 16 18.26 -15.55 -8.34
C TRP A 16 19.66 -15.34 -8.87
N SER A 17 19.90 -14.14 -9.43
CA SER A 17 21.25 -13.73 -9.85
C SER A 17 21.41 -12.23 -9.70
N PHE A 18 22.65 -11.79 -9.44
CA PHE A 18 22.99 -10.37 -9.34
C PHE A 18 24.06 -10.03 -10.34
N VAL A 19 23.77 -9.11 -11.26
CA VAL A 19 24.67 -8.72 -12.34
C VAL A 19 24.59 -7.22 -12.57
N ASN A 20 25.72 -6.55 -12.55
CA ASN A 20 25.83 -5.11 -12.86
C ASN A 20 24.80 -4.22 -12.10
N GLY A 21 24.66 -4.43 -10.80
CA GLY A 21 23.75 -3.65 -9.95
C GLY A 21 22.28 -4.01 -10.09
N THR A 22 21.96 -5.06 -10.83
CA THR A 22 20.59 -5.53 -11.03
C THR A 22 20.41 -6.93 -10.46
N LEU A 23 19.42 -7.09 -9.60
CA LEU A 23 18.99 -8.38 -9.07
C LEU A 23 17.91 -8.95 -10.00
N TYR A 24 18.09 -10.20 -10.40
CA TYR A 24 17.19 -10.94 -11.29
C TYR A 24 16.56 -12.12 -10.57
N PHE A 25 15.31 -12.39 -10.86
CA PHE A 25 14.61 -13.59 -10.45
C PHE A 25 13.91 -14.22 -11.65
N LYS A 26 14.24 -15.48 -11.93
CA LYS A 26 13.65 -16.23 -13.04
C LYS A 26 12.57 -17.17 -12.54
N TYR A 27 11.35 -16.98 -13.02
CA TYR A 27 10.23 -17.86 -12.78
C TYR A 27 9.66 -18.36 -14.10
N LYS A 28 9.82 -19.66 -14.38
CA LYS A 28 9.46 -20.28 -15.69
C LYS A 28 10.15 -19.51 -16.84
N THR A 29 9.39 -18.92 -17.74
CA THR A 29 9.86 -18.12 -18.88
C THR A 29 9.93 -16.64 -18.58
N THR A 30 9.53 -16.20 -17.39
CA THR A 30 9.47 -14.78 -17.01
C THR A 30 10.68 -14.42 -16.16
N GLU A 31 11.30 -13.29 -16.47
CA GLU A 31 12.37 -12.74 -15.68
C GLU A 31 11.93 -11.43 -15.05
N LEU A 32 11.98 -11.40 -13.71
CA LEU A 32 11.76 -10.21 -12.90
C LEU A 32 13.12 -9.60 -12.55
N TRP A 33 13.16 -8.28 -12.41
CA TRP A 33 14.40 -7.60 -12.06
C TRP A 33 14.16 -6.38 -11.17
N TRP A 34 15.18 -6.02 -10.38
CA TRP A 34 15.24 -4.84 -9.51
C TRP A 34 16.60 -4.18 -9.65
N ARG A 35 16.65 -2.88 -9.95
CA ARG A 35 17.87 -2.09 -9.89
C ARG A 35 18.17 -1.73 -8.46
N MET A 36 19.24 -2.32 -7.92
CA MET A 36 19.61 -2.18 -6.52
C MET A 36 20.49 -0.94 -6.30
N PRO A 37 20.52 -0.39 -5.05
CA PRO A 37 21.46 0.69 -4.69
C PRO A 37 22.92 0.29 -4.94
N LYS A 38 23.80 1.28 -5.18
CA LYS A 38 25.21 1.04 -5.52
C LYS A 38 25.98 0.14 -4.55
N ASN A 39 25.65 0.18 -3.28
CA ASN A 39 26.36 -0.55 -2.23
C ASN A 39 25.59 -1.82 -1.80
N TYR A 40 24.63 -2.27 -2.57
CA TYR A 40 23.93 -3.53 -2.29
C TYR A 40 24.86 -4.71 -2.50
N SER A 41 24.90 -5.64 -1.54
CA SER A 41 25.60 -6.92 -1.61
C SER A 41 24.57 -8.06 -1.61
N PHE A 42 24.60 -8.86 -2.65
CA PHE A 42 23.76 -10.06 -2.78
C PHE A 42 24.19 -11.13 -1.77
N GLU A 43 25.50 -11.27 -1.59
CA GLU A 43 26.13 -12.27 -0.72
C GLU A 43 25.83 -11.99 0.77
N ASP A 44 25.67 -10.73 1.15
CA ASP A 44 25.36 -10.32 2.53
C ASP A 44 23.86 -10.37 2.84
N SER A 45 23.02 -10.62 1.85
CA SER A 45 21.57 -10.72 2.02
C SER A 45 21.16 -12.13 2.45
N HIS A 46 20.40 -12.25 3.54
CA HIS A 46 19.96 -13.53 4.07
C HIS A 46 18.97 -14.22 3.09
N SER A 47 19.12 -15.53 2.91
CA SER A 47 18.28 -16.32 2.00
C SER A 47 16.77 -16.25 2.32
N ASP A 48 16.41 -16.02 3.58
CA ASP A 48 15.01 -15.86 4.00
C ASP A 48 14.32 -14.67 3.32
N LEU A 49 15.06 -13.62 2.97
CA LEU A 49 14.49 -12.46 2.28
C LEU A 49 14.07 -12.81 0.85
N PHE A 50 14.87 -13.62 0.16
CA PHE A 50 14.54 -14.10 -1.19
C PHE A 50 13.35 -15.07 -1.13
N LYS A 51 13.31 -15.94 -0.14
CA LYS A 51 12.18 -16.86 0.06
C LYS A 51 10.89 -16.13 0.38
N LEU A 52 10.94 -15.11 1.25
CA LEU A 52 9.77 -14.25 1.52
C LEU A 52 9.33 -13.48 0.27
N ALA A 53 10.29 -12.95 -0.51
CA ALA A 53 9.99 -12.27 -1.77
C ALA A 53 9.29 -13.20 -2.77
N GLU A 54 9.78 -14.43 -2.93
CA GLU A 54 9.13 -15.46 -3.74
C GLU A 54 7.70 -15.72 -3.26
N PHE A 55 7.52 -15.91 -1.96
CA PHE A 55 6.19 -16.14 -1.39
C PHE A 55 5.22 -14.99 -1.68
N VAL A 56 5.60 -13.74 -1.45
CA VAL A 56 4.69 -12.61 -1.69
C VAL A 56 4.43 -12.37 -3.18
N LEU A 57 5.33 -12.81 -4.06
CA LEU A 57 5.15 -12.74 -5.51
C LEU A 57 4.34 -13.91 -6.07
N LEU A 58 4.54 -15.14 -5.56
CA LEU A 58 4.11 -16.36 -6.22
C LEU A 58 3.07 -17.17 -5.45
N SER A 59 2.75 -16.85 -4.20
CA SER A 59 1.85 -17.68 -3.38
C SER A 59 0.50 -18.03 -4.03
N PRO A 60 -0.11 -17.20 -4.91
CA PRO A 60 -1.28 -17.60 -5.65
C PRO A 60 -1.03 -18.62 -6.78
N LEU A 61 0.23 -18.75 -7.24
CA LEU A 61 0.64 -19.66 -8.32
C LEU A 61 1.31 -20.92 -7.79
N GLU A 62 1.98 -20.86 -6.65
CA GLU A 62 2.78 -21.89 -6.05
C GLU A 62 2.37 -22.11 -4.57
N PRO A 63 1.32 -22.90 -4.30
CA PRO A 63 0.81 -23.07 -2.93
C PRO A 63 1.82 -23.66 -1.94
N GLY A 64 2.74 -24.54 -2.40
CA GLY A 64 3.76 -25.19 -1.58
C GLY A 64 5.08 -24.43 -1.44
N ILE A 65 5.11 -23.13 -1.79
CA ILE A 65 6.36 -22.35 -1.85
C ILE A 65 7.09 -22.23 -0.49
N LEU A 66 6.41 -22.47 0.62
CA LEU A 66 6.96 -22.42 1.99
C LEU A 66 7.27 -23.80 2.57
N ASP A 67 7.03 -24.87 1.81
CA ASP A 67 7.27 -26.24 2.29
C ASP A 67 8.74 -26.39 2.66
N ASP A 68 9.00 -27.05 3.80
CA ASP A 68 10.33 -27.31 4.37
C ASP A 68 11.18 -26.05 4.68
N TRP A 69 10.59 -24.85 4.69
CA TRP A 69 11.31 -23.64 5.03
C TRP A 69 11.38 -23.41 6.54
N ILE A 70 12.61 -23.31 7.04
CA ILE A 70 12.90 -22.96 8.45
C ILE A 70 13.60 -21.60 8.49
N PRO A 71 12.90 -20.54 8.87
CA PRO A 71 13.48 -19.20 8.93
C PRO A 71 14.55 -19.06 10.03
N SER A 72 15.57 -18.27 9.76
CA SER A 72 16.69 -18.06 10.70
C SER A 72 17.23 -16.61 10.73
N ARG A 73 16.72 -15.72 9.86
CA ARG A 73 17.14 -14.33 9.81
C ARG A 73 16.87 -13.61 11.14
N LYS A 74 17.79 -12.74 11.52
CA LYS A 74 17.65 -11.86 12.70
C LYS A 74 17.10 -10.49 12.31
N PRO A 75 16.29 -9.84 13.18
CA PRO A 75 15.77 -8.50 12.91
C PRO A 75 16.89 -7.47 12.85
N GLY A 76 16.69 -6.43 12.04
CA GLY A 76 17.46 -5.19 12.08
C GLY A 76 17.03 -4.28 13.24
N ASN A 77 17.07 -2.96 13.02
CA ASN A 77 16.86 -1.98 14.09
C ASN A 77 16.03 -0.76 13.67
N ARG A 78 15.44 -0.78 12.49
CA ARG A 78 14.63 0.35 11.98
C ARG A 78 13.52 -0.12 11.04
N PRO A 79 12.43 0.64 10.93
CA PRO A 79 11.35 0.29 10.01
C PRO A 79 11.67 0.73 8.57
N GLY A 80 11.12 -0.01 7.61
CA GLY A 80 11.03 0.38 6.22
C GLY A 80 9.57 0.61 5.82
N LEU A 81 9.29 1.60 4.97
CA LEU A 81 7.95 1.89 4.44
C LEU A 81 7.94 1.75 2.92
N ALA A 82 7.09 0.90 2.39
CA ALA A 82 6.74 0.89 0.96
C ALA A 82 5.96 2.18 0.63
N PHE A 83 6.70 3.18 0.16
CA PHE A 83 6.22 4.55 -0.03
C PHE A 83 5.85 4.80 -1.48
N SER A 84 4.58 5.04 -1.75
CA SER A 84 4.07 5.29 -3.10
C SER A 84 3.95 6.77 -3.47
N ALA A 85 4.35 7.67 -2.57
CA ALA A 85 4.12 9.13 -2.67
C ALA A 85 2.64 9.53 -2.78
N GLY A 86 1.71 8.63 -2.44
CA GLY A 86 0.28 8.89 -2.35
C GLY A 86 -0.16 9.23 -0.93
N LEU A 87 -1.43 9.63 -0.76
CA LEU A 87 -1.98 10.09 0.52
C LEU A 87 -1.78 9.06 1.65
N ASP A 88 -2.14 7.79 1.43
CA ASP A 88 -2.09 6.79 2.49
C ASP A 88 -0.65 6.48 2.93
N SER A 89 0.29 6.37 1.99
CA SER A 89 1.69 6.13 2.32
C SER A 89 2.37 7.35 2.95
N THR A 90 1.92 8.56 2.62
CA THR A 90 2.39 9.80 3.26
C THR A 90 1.85 9.92 4.67
N ALA A 91 0.59 9.59 4.91
CA ALA A 91 0.04 9.50 6.27
C ALA A 91 0.80 8.44 7.10
N ALA A 92 1.08 7.27 6.52
CA ALA A 92 1.89 6.25 7.18
C ALA A 92 3.30 6.77 7.55
N MET A 93 3.95 7.51 6.66
CA MET A 93 5.25 8.15 6.92
C MET A 93 5.19 9.09 8.13
N GLU A 94 4.14 9.88 8.25
CA GLU A 94 3.96 10.83 9.35
C GLU A 94 3.70 10.17 10.71
N LEU A 95 3.20 8.94 10.70
CA LEU A 95 2.96 8.16 11.91
C LEU A 95 4.15 7.29 12.33
N LEU A 96 5.19 7.20 11.52
CA LEU A 96 6.38 6.38 11.76
C LEU A 96 7.56 7.23 12.24
N PRO A 97 8.54 6.62 12.96
CA PRO A 97 9.76 7.31 13.37
C PRO A 97 10.52 7.92 12.18
N GLU A 98 11.21 9.03 12.41
CA GLU A 98 11.95 9.76 11.35
C GLU A 98 13.04 8.91 10.69
N GLN A 99 13.66 7.97 11.42
CA GLN A 99 14.67 7.04 10.86
C GLN A 99 14.09 5.98 9.93
N THR A 100 12.77 5.95 9.71
CA THR A 100 12.12 5.05 8.75
C THR A 100 12.68 5.27 7.35
N VAL A 101 13.16 4.19 6.73
CA VAL A 101 13.59 4.23 5.33
C VAL A 101 12.38 4.14 4.41
N LEU A 102 12.26 5.07 3.49
CA LEU A 102 11.18 5.09 2.49
C LEU A 102 11.65 4.37 1.23
N PHE A 103 10.83 3.48 0.69
CA PHE A 103 11.13 2.72 -0.52
C PHE A 103 10.12 3.05 -1.61
N TYR A 104 10.57 3.70 -2.67
CA TYR A 104 9.73 4.00 -3.82
C TYR A 104 9.95 2.98 -4.94
N HIS A 105 8.89 2.30 -5.35
CA HIS A 105 8.91 1.40 -6.50
C HIS A 105 8.67 2.21 -7.79
N LYS A 106 9.72 2.40 -8.57
CA LYS A 106 9.62 2.97 -9.90
C LYS A 106 9.35 1.86 -10.91
N ARG A 107 8.12 1.76 -11.35
CA ARG A 107 7.65 0.73 -12.28
C ARG A 107 8.26 0.94 -13.66
N SER A 108 8.82 -0.12 -14.24
CA SER A 108 9.52 -0.08 -15.52
C SER A 108 9.47 -1.43 -16.22
N GLY A 109 9.87 -1.47 -17.50
CA GLY A 109 9.96 -2.73 -18.26
C GLY A 109 8.62 -3.28 -18.77
N PHE A 110 7.55 -2.50 -18.74
CA PHE A 110 6.25 -2.82 -19.35
C PHE A 110 5.46 -1.55 -19.65
N ASP A 111 4.52 -1.65 -20.60
CA ASP A 111 3.66 -0.53 -20.94
C ASP A 111 2.72 -0.20 -19.79
N SER A 112 2.72 1.07 -19.39
CA SER A 112 1.92 1.58 -18.29
C SER A 112 1.47 3.01 -18.58
N LYS A 113 0.25 3.35 -18.12
CA LYS A 113 -0.26 4.73 -18.10
C LYS A 113 0.32 5.54 -16.93
N LEU A 114 1.23 4.96 -16.15
CA LEU A 114 1.78 5.60 -14.97
C LEU A 114 2.88 6.57 -15.37
N ASP A 115 2.84 7.75 -14.77
CA ASP A 115 3.86 8.77 -14.83
C ASP A 115 4.40 9.01 -13.41
N HIS A 116 5.71 8.91 -13.27
CA HIS A 116 6.37 9.01 -11.98
C HIS A 116 6.80 10.44 -11.61
N THR A 117 6.62 11.42 -12.51
CA THR A 117 7.13 12.80 -12.36
C THR A 117 6.68 13.45 -11.05
N ASN A 118 5.39 13.38 -10.72
CA ASN A 118 4.88 14.00 -9.48
C ASN A 118 5.38 13.28 -8.23
N ALA A 119 5.47 11.96 -8.26
CA ALA A 119 6.01 11.18 -7.14
C ALA A 119 7.50 11.48 -6.92
N LEU A 120 8.29 11.55 -7.99
CA LEU A 120 9.72 11.86 -7.91
C LEU A 120 9.96 13.30 -7.43
N ARG A 121 9.12 14.26 -7.83
CA ARG A 121 9.16 15.64 -7.31
C ARG A 121 8.90 15.67 -5.79
N PHE A 122 7.95 14.90 -5.30
CA PHE A 122 7.70 14.81 -3.87
C PHE A 122 8.86 14.14 -3.12
N ILE A 123 9.41 13.07 -3.68
CA ILE A 123 10.58 12.39 -3.12
C ILE A 123 11.78 13.35 -3.02
N ASP A 124 12.04 14.13 -4.07
CA ASP A 124 13.10 15.13 -4.09
C ASP A 124 12.89 16.19 -2.98
N HIS A 125 11.67 16.70 -2.83
CA HIS A 125 11.31 17.59 -1.74
C HIS A 125 11.56 16.97 -0.36
N LEU A 126 11.16 15.71 -0.14
CA LEU A 126 11.40 15.01 1.12
C LEU A 126 12.90 14.82 1.43
N GLN A 127 13.71 14.55 0.41
CA GLN A 127 15.15 14.38 0.57
C GLN A 127 15.87 15.70 0.84
N GLN A 128 15.52 16.76 0.13
CA GLN A 128 16.22 18.06 0.19
C GLN A 128 15.78 18.90 1.38
N GLU A 129 14.47 18.99 1.63
CA GLU A 129 13.92 19.91 2.65
C GLU A 129 13.69 19.21 4.01
N HIS A 130 13.51 17.88 4.01
CA HIS A 130 13.16 17.13 5.23
C HIS A 130 14.20 16.06 5.59
N ASN A 131 15.31 15.99 4.85
CA ASN A 131 16.39 15.01 5.08
C ASN A 131 15.90 13.56 5.21
N ARG A 132 14.79 13.21 4.52
CA ARG A 132 14.24 11.84 4.56
C ARG A 132 15.06 10.91 3.67
N ARG A 133 15.35 9.72 4.19
CA ARG A 133 16.04 8.70 3.41
C ARG A 133 15.05 7.96 2.52
N VAL A 134 15.12 8.20 1.21
CA VAL A 134 14.28 7.54 0.20
C VAL A 134 15.14 6.72 -0.75
N ILE A 135 14.83 5.44 -0.90
CA ILE A 135 15.46 4.52 -1.84
C ILE A 135 14.51 4.31 -3.01
N ILE A 136 14.93 4.70 -4.21
CA ILE A 136 14.18 4.47 -5.43
C ILE A 136 14.67 3.15 -6.04
N VAL A 137 13.75 2.20 -6.21
CA VAL A 137 14.04 0.91 -6.85
C VAL A 137 13.22 0.80 -8.12
N GLU A 138 13.91 0.77 -9.25
CA GLU A 138 13.29 0.51 -10.55
C GLU A 138 13.14 -1.01 -10.74
N SER A 139 11.95 -1.46 -11.17
CA SER A 139 11.62 -2.88 -11.27
C SER A 139 10.45 -3.14 -12.21
N ASN A 140 10.44 -4.35 -12.80
CA ASN A 140 9.33 -4.86 -13.60
C ASN A 140 8.47 -5.91 -12.87
N HIS A 141 8.62 -6.14 -11.57
CA HIS A 141 8.06 -7.33 -10.91
C HIS A 141 6.52 -7.46 -10.99
N GLU A 142 5.81 -6.38 -11.32
CA GLU A 142 4.35 -6.43 -11.55
C GLU A 142 3.94 -7.25 -12.78
N ILE A 143 4.88 -7.55 -13.71
CA ILE A 143 4.57 -8.39 -14.88
C ILE A 143 4.20 -9.83 -14.50
N ILE A 144 4.58 -10.29 -13.30
CA ILE A 144 4.22 -11.61 -12.80
C ILE A 144 2.72 -11.86 -12.84
N ARG A 145 1.90 -10.82 -12.67
CA ARG A 145 0.45 -10.92 -12.71
C ARG A 145 -0.08 -11.33 -14.09
N LYS A 146 0.66 -11.08 -15.18
CA LYS A 146 0.28 -11.54 -16.52
C LYS A 146 0.27 -13.07 -16.62
N LEU A 147 1.03 -13.76 -15.80
CA LEU A 147 1.05 -15.23 -15.74
C LEU A 147 -0.24 -15.80 -15.12
N HIS A 148 -0.99 -14.98 -14.40
CA HIS A 148 -2.26 -15.37 -13.79
C HIS A 148 -3.42 -14.91 -14.69
N GLU A 149 -3.89 -15.83 -15.54
CA GLU A 149 -5.06 -15.61 -16.42
C GLU A 149 -4.96 -14.42 -17.37
N GLY A 150 -3.75 -14.04 -17.81
CA GLY A 150 -3.53 -12.91 -18.73
C GLY A 150 -3.90 -11.53 -18.18
N ARG A 151 -3.98 -11.38 -16.84
CA ARG A 151 -4.34 -10.12 -16.20
C ARG A 151 -3.30 -9.03 -16.48
N PRO A 152 -3.69 -7.75 -16.52
CA PRO A 152 -2.73 -6.65 -16.68
C PRO A 152 -1.65 -6.65 -15.58
N PRO A 153 -0.47 -6.05 -15.81
CA PRO A 153 0.54 -5.87 -14.77
C PRO A 153 -0.03 -5.27 -13.49
N GLY A 154 0.46 -5.70 -12.34
CA GLY A 154 -0.01 -5.27 -11.03
C GLY A 154 0.41 -6.24 -9.93
N PHE A 155 -0.08 -6.01 -8.72
CA PHE A 155 0.22 -6.86 -7.57
C PHE A 155 -0.77 -8.02 -7.47
N MET A 156 -0.26 -9.22 -7.19
CA MET A 156 -1.08 -10.42 -6.96
C MET A 156 -1.44 -10.60 -5.49
N THR A 157 -0.59 -10.10 -4.60
CA THR A 157 -0.80 -10.09 -3.15
C THR A 157 -0.61 -8.69 -2.60
N ASP A 158 -1.17 -8.42 -1.43
CA ASP A 158 -1.12 -7.07 -0.83
C ASP A 158 0.31 -6.64 -0.45
N TYR A 159 1.21 -7.60 -0.15
CA TYR A 159 2.60 -7.29 0.19
C TYR A 159 3.57 -7.34 -1.01
N ALA A 160 3.12 -7.70 -2.18
CA ALA A 160 3.94 -7.63 -3.39
C ALA A 160 4.39 -6.18 -3.71
N CYS A 161 3.63 -5.19 -3.25
CA CYS A 161 4.03 -3.78 -3.34
C CYS A 161 5.28 -3.44 -2.51
N ALA A 162 5.71 -4.30 -1.58
CA ALA A 162 6.84 -4.10 -0.69
C ALA A 162 8.05 -5.01 -1.01
N VAL A 163 8.01 -5.81 -2.07
CA VAL A 163 9.07 -6.77 -2.41
C VAL A 163 10.45 -6.12 -2.47
N HIS A 164 10.57 -4.95 -3.07
CA HIS A 164 11.83 -4.21 -3.16
C HIS A 164 12.38 -3.82 -1.78
N ALA A 165 11.53 -3.51 -0.80
CA ALA A 165 11.94 -3.24 0.58
C ALA A 165 12.34 -4.55 1.30
N ILE A 166 11.64 -5.66 1.06
CA ILE A 166 12.02 -6.98 1.58
C ILE A 166 13.42 -7.36 1.12
N LEU A 167 13.71 -7.25 -0.17
CA LEU A 167 15.01 -7.58 -0.76
C LEU A 167 16.17 -6.71 -0.24
N LEU A 168 15.88 -5.51 0.26
CA LEU A 168 16.85 -4.57 0.81
C LEU A 168 16.91 -4.59 2.36
N ALA A 169 16.19 -5.49 3.01
CA ALA A 169 16.03 -5.46 4.46
C ALA A 169 17.36 -5.62 5.22
N ASP A 170 18.27 -6.47 4.78
CA ASP A 170 19.59 -6.60 5.43
C ASP A 170 20.50 -5.42 5.10
N HIS A 171 20.52 -4.99 3.84
CA HIS A 171 21.30 -3.83 3.42
C HIS A 171 20.99 -2.56 4.23
N LEU A 172 19.77 -2.44 4.72
CA LEU A 172 19.29 -1.27 5.46
C LEU A 172 18.93 -1.57 6.91
N SER A 173 19.26 -2.78 7.41
CA SER A 173 19.03 -3.23 8.78
C SER A 173 17.56 -3.07 9.22
N LEU A 174 16.62 -3.53 8.38
CA LEU A 174 15.20 -3.41 8.68
C LEU A 174 14.73 -4.50 9.67
N ASP A 175 13.85 -4.11 10.58
CA ASP A 175 13.15 -4.98 11.52
C ASP A 175 11.66 -5.10 11.22
N SER A 176 11.15 -4.25 10.32
CA SER A 176 9.74 -4.23 9.95
C SER A 176 9.53 -3.63 8.56
N ILE A 177 8.44 -4.04 7.92
CA ILE A 177 7.96 -3.46 6.66
C ILE A 177 6.59 -2.85 6.90
N ALA A 178 6.51 -1.53 6.64
CA ALA A 178 5.27 -0.78 6.69
C ALA A 178 4.68 -0.59 5.29
N THR A 179 3.37 -0.48 5.22
CA THR A 179 2.64 -0.03 4.03
C THR A 179 1.56 0.98 4.41
N GLY A 180 1.08 1.73 3.43
CA GLY A 180 -0.05 2.65 3.58
C GLY A 180 -1.41 1.95 3.37
N MET A 181 -1.65 0.80 4.00
CA MET A 181 -2.92 0.09 3.91
C MET A 181 -3.97 0.79 4.79
N PRO A 182 -5.01 1.45 4.21
CA PRO A 182 -6.03 2.16 4.99
C PRO A 182 -7.12 1.22 5.53
N LEU A 183 -8.00 1.76 6.35
CA LEU A 183 -9.14 1.09 6.96
C LEU A 183 -10.00 0.34 5.94
N GLU A 184 -10.22 0.92 4.77
CA GLU A 184 -11.03 0.37 3.68
C GLU A 184 -10.46 -0.94 3.10
N ASN A 185 -9.16 -1.14 3.20
CA ASN A 185 -8.50 -2.37 2.74
C ASN A 185 -8.25 -3.38 3.87
N SER A 186 -8.33 -2.95 5.12
CA SER A 186 -8.12 -3.77 6.31
C SER A 186 -9.45 -4.16 6.97
N PHE A 187 -9.94 -3.36 7.91
CA PHE A 187 -11.14 -3.64 8.70
C PHE A 187 -12.45 -3.40 7.98
N LEU A 188 -12.47 -2.59 6.90
CA LEU A 188 -13.65 -2.41 6.05
C LEU A 188 -13.45 -3.11 4.71
N TRP A 189 -13.87 -4.33 4.56
CA TRP A 189 -13.76 -5.10 3.31
C TRP A 189 -14.17 -4.28 2.08
N HIS A 190 -13.19 -3.70 1.36
CA HIS A 190 -13.40 -2.79 0.22
C HIS A 190 -14.36 -1.62 0.50
N GLY A 191 -14.43 -1.16 1.76
CA GLY A 191 -15.38 -0.12 2.17
C GLY A 191 -16.83 -0.57 2.19
N GLN A 192 -17.13 -1.86 2.17
CA GLN A 192 -18.49 -2.40 2.06
C GLN A 192 -19.06 -2.89 3.38
N ARG A 193 -18.25 -3.48 4.22
CA ARG A 193 -18.64 -4.02 5.52
C ARG A 193 -17.46 -4.16 6.44
N PHE A 194 -17.74 -4.17 7.74
CA PHE A 194 -16.73 -4.49 8.74
C PHE A 194 -16.27 -5.96 8.64
N ARG A 195 -15.00 -6.17 8.94
CA ARG A 195 -14.40 -7.46 9.25
C ARG A 195 -13.34 -7.29 10.33
N ASN A 196 -13.20 -8.27 11.22
CA ASN A 196 -12.01 -8.31 12.10
C ASN A 196 -10.78 -8.72 11.28
N PHE A 197 -9.95 -7.74 10.91
CA PHE A 197 -8.79 -7.97 10.07
C PHE A 197 -7.75 -8.89 10.73
N GLY A 198 -7.56 -8.76 12.05
CA GLY A 198 -6.64 -9.61 12.82
C GLY A 198 -7.02 -11.09 12.80
N GLU A 199 -8.32 -11.39 12.64
CA GLU A 199 -8.84 -12.74 12.51
C GLU A 199 -8.89 -13.25 11.06
N SER A 200 -8.57 -12.39 10.08
CA SER A 200 -8.59 -12.77 8.67
C SER A 200 -7.53 -13.82 8.37
N TRP A 201 -7.87 -14.73 7.43
CA TRP A 201 -6.91 -15.70 6.92
C TRP A 201 -5.62 -15.04 6.41
N PHE A 202 -5.76 -13.89 5.76
CA PHE A 202 -4.64 -13.12 5.24
C PHE A 202 -3.67 -12.69 6.34
N TRP A 203 -4.18 -12.05 7.41
CA TRP A 203 -3.34 -11.61 8.53
C TRP A 203 -2.69 -12.79 9.26
N LYS A 204 -3.49 -13.82 9.59
CA LYS A 204 -3.01 -15.04 10.28
C LYS A 204 -1.94 -15.78 9.51
N LYS A 205 -1.94 -15.70 8.18
CA LYS A 205 -0.90 -16.29 7.34
C LYS A 205 0.36 -15.45 7.26
N HIS A 206 0.21 -14.14 7.04
CA HIS A 206 1.35 -13.26 6.74
C HIS A 206 2.07 -12.74 7.98
N ALA A 207 1.37 -12.32 9.02
CA ALA A 207 1.99 -11.69 10.19
C ALA A 207 2.98 -12.61 10.92
N PRO A 208 2.64 -13.88 11.25
CA PRO A 208 3.59 -14.81 11.86
C PRO A 208 4.78 -15.12 10.96
N LEU A 209 4.54 -15.22 9.64
CA LEU A 209 5.58 -15.50 8.66
C LEU A 209 6.63 -14.40 8.61
N PHE A 210 6.20 -13.16 8.48
CA PHE A 210 7.10 -12.00 8.50
C PHE A 210 7.84 -11.89 9.85
N GLN A 211 7.13 -12.10 10.95
CA GLN A 211 7.73 -12.09 12.28
C GLN A 211 8.83 -13.15 12.42
N SER A 212 8.64 -14.34 11.87
CA SER A 212 9.60 -15.46 11.97
C SER A 212 10.95 -15.15 11.33
N ILE A 213 11.02 -14.25 10.38
CA ILE A 213 12.28 -13.77 9.77
C ILE A 213 12.75 -12.43 10.35
N GLY A 214 12.20 -11.99 11.46
CA GLY A 214 12.55 -10.72 12.07
C GLY A 214 12.26 -9.49 11.19
N LEU A 215 11.17 -9.53 10.42
CA LEU A 215 10.72 -8.45 9.53
C LEU A 215 9.22 -8.25 9.73
N GLU A 216 8.82 -7.69 10.88
CA GLU A 216 7.41 -7.60 11.27
C GLU A 216 6.60 -6.70 10.33
N ILE A 217 5.34 -7.07 10.11
CA ILE A 217 4.40 -6.22 9.38
C ILE A 217 3.98 -5.03 10.26
N LEU A 218 4.18 -3.83 9.74
CA LEU A 218 3.88 -2.56 10.42
C LEU A 218 2.88 -1.75 9.60
N GLN A 219 1.63 -1.68 10.05
CA GLN A 219 0.52 -1.04 9.33
C GLN A 219 0.00 0.17 10.12
N PRO A 220 0.67 1.34 10.10
CA PRO A 220 0.36 2.45 11.00
C PRO A 220 -0.99 3.11 10.69
N VAL A 221 -1.51 2.97 9.47
CA VAL A 221 -2.77 3.60 9.02
C VAL A 221 -3.92 2.62 8.84
N MET A 222 -3.79 1.36 9.30
CA MET A 222 -4.86 0.38 9.07
C MET A 222 -6.17 0.69 9.81
N GLY A 223 -6.11 1.48 10.88
CA GLY A 223 -7.28 2.01 11.57
C GLY A 223 -7.72 3.40 11.08
N CYS A 224 -7.02 3.96 10.10
CA CYS A 224 -7.31 5.25 9.49
C CYS A 224 -7.97 5.07 8.13
N SER A 225 -9.12 5.72 7.92
CA SER A 225 -9.74 5.79 6.59
C SER A 225 -8.90 6.64 5.62
N GLU A 226 -9.24 6.57 4.34
CA GLU A 226 -8.68 7.50 3.34
C GLU A 226 -8.94 8.97 3.70
N ILE A 227 -10.02 9.25 4.45
CA ILE A 227 -10.40 10.59 4.91
C ILE A 227 -9.47 11.06 6.03
N VAL A 228 -9.23 10.21 7.03
CA VAL A 228 -8.27 10.49 8.11
C VAL A 228 -6.86 10.65 7.53
N ASN A 229 -6.44 9.78 6.60
CA ASN A 229 -5.14 9.88 5.96
C ASN A 229 -4.97 11.22 5.24
N GLN A 230 -5.99 11.68 4.52
CA GLN A 230 -5.95 13.00 3.87
C GLN A 230 -5.83 14.14 4.89
N SER A 231 -6.52 14.05 6.02
CA SER A 231 -6.43 15.03 7.10
C SER A 231 -5.00 15.09 7.68
N ILE A 232 -4.38 13.94 7.95
CA ILE A 232 -2.99 13.85 8.41
C ILE A 232 -2.06 14.53 7.42
N VAL A 233 -2.16 14.20 6.13
CA VAL A 233 -1.32 14.76 5.07
C VAL A 233 -1.50 16.27 4.93
N LYS A 234 -2.74 16.76 5.07
CA LYS A 234 -3.02 18.20 5.04
C LYS A 234 -2.39 18.93 6.23
N GLN A 235 -2.54 18.39 7.44
CA GLN A 235 -1.96 18.97 8.65
C GLN A 235 -0.42 18.94 8.63
N SER A 236 0.18 17.94 7.97
CA SER A 236 1.63 17.84 7.78
C SER A 236 2.19 18.74 6.66
N GLY A 237 1.34 19.44 5.92
CA GLY A 237 1.76 20.36 4.84
C GLY A 237 2.07 19.69 3.51
N TYR A 238 1.82 18.36 3.35
CA TYR A 238 2.18 17.64 2.13
C TYR A 238 1.05 17.49 1.10
N ILE A 239 -0.11 18.11 1.33
CA ILE A 239 -1.31 17.91 0.49
C ILE A 239 -1.10 18.30 -0.98
N GLU A 240 -0.21 19.27 -1.26
CA GLU A 240 0.11 19.68 -2.63
C GLU A 240 1.10 18.75 -3.34
N TYR A 241 1.76 17.87 -2.60
CA TYR A 241 2.72 16.90 -3.12
C TYR A 241 2.14 15.48 -3.19
N ALA A 242 1.47 15.05 -2.13
CA ALA A 242 0.99 13.68 -1.95
C ALA A 242 -0.28 13.42 -2.77
N GLN A 243 -0.10 13.24 -4.07
CA GLN A 243 -1.20 12.93 -4.98
C GLN A 243 -1.37 11.41 -5.10
N SER A 244 -2.59 10.93 -4.91
CA SER A 244 -2.88 9.50 -5.15
C SER A 244 -2.93 9.12 -6.64
N CYS A 245 -2.74 10.08 -7.54
CA CYS A 245 -2.75 9.89 -8.99
C CYS A 245 -1.32 9.83 -9.54
N LEU A 246 -1.01 8.74 -10.26
CA LEU A 246 0.24 8.56 -11.01
C LEU A 246 -0.01 8.56 -12.53
N ARG A 247 -0.94 9.39 -13.03
CA ARG A 247 -1.29 9.46 -14.46
C ARG A 247 -1.14 10.87 -15.05
N SER A 248 -0.40 11.73 -14.37
CA SER A 248 -0.19 13.10 -14.82
C SER A 248 1.25 13.52 -14.55
N ALA A 249 1.89 14.11 -15.56
CA ALA A 249 3.20 14.74 -15.47
C ALA A 249 3.12 16.20 -14.98
N SER A 250 1.93 16.78 -14.95
CA SER A 250 1.69 18.13 -14.41
C SER A 250 1.65 18.10 -12.88
N LYS A 251 1.77 19.28 -12.26
CA LYS A 251 1.62 19.40 -10.79
C LYS A 251 0.23 19.01 -10.30
N GLU A 252 -0.77 19.01 -11.18
CA GLU A 252 -2.14 18.66 -10.87
C GLU A 252 -2.42 17.15 -11.15
N PRO A 253 -3.29 16.49 -10.39
CA PRO A 253 -3.75 15.15 -10.70
C PRO A 253 -4.57 15.13 -11.99
N CYS A 254 -4.69 13.95 -12.63
CA CYS A 254 -5.34 13.85 -13.95
C CYS A 254 -6.84 14.20 -13.96
N GLY A 255 -7.52 14.18 -12.83
CA GLY A 255 -8.96 14.46 -12.70
C GLY A 255 -9.90 13.40 -13.31
N LEU A 256 -9.37 12.37 -13.96
CA LEU A 256 -10.13 11.40 -14.75
C LEU A 256 -10.14 9.97 -14.19
N CYS A 257 -9.23 9.66 -13.26
CA CYS A 257 -9.13 8.31 -12.70
C CYS A 257 -9.97 8.14 -11.44
N TRP A 258 -10.25 6.87 -11.09
CA TRP A 258 -11.01 6.52 -9.90
C TRP A 258 -10.40 7.05 -8.59
N LYS A 259 -9.07 7.12 -8.50
CA LYS A 259 -8.39 7.69 -7.32
C LYS A 259 -8.61 9.21 -7.22
N CYS A 260 -8.58 9.93 -8.35
CA CYS A 260 -8.91 11.36 -8.37
C CYS A 260 -10.34 11.60 -7.90
N PHE A 261 -11.29 10.80 -8.41
CA PHE A 261 -12.69 10.91 -8.02
C PHE A 261 -12.90 10.77 -6.51
N ARG A 262 -12.31 9.75 -5.88
CA ARG A 262 -12.53 9.49 -4.45
C ARG A 262 -11.68 10.35 -3.50
N LYS A 263 -10.43 10.62 -3.87
CA LYS A 263 -9.45 11.23 -2.97
C LYS A 263 -9.19 12.70 -3.31
N ASN A 264 -8.80 12.99 -4.55
CA ASN A 264 -8.38 14.34 -4.91
C ASN A 264 -9.55 15.33 -5.03
N SER A 265 -10.77 14.84 -5.28
CA SER A 265 -11.99 15.67 -5.27
C SER A 265 -12.23 16.38 -3.93
N LEU A 266 -11.96 15.69 -2.82
CA LEU A 266 -12.10 16.26 -1.46
C LEU A 266 -11.07 17.36 -1.17
N SER A 267 -9.98 17.44 -1.94
CA SER A 267 -9.02 18.54 -1.89
C SER A 267 -9.35 19.70 -2.85
N GLY A 268 -10.57 19.74 -3.41
CA GLY A 268 -11.00 20.79 -4.34
C GLY A 268 -10.41 20.66 -5.74
N LYS A 269 -9.76 19.56 -6.08
CA LYS A 269 -9.22 19.35 -7.43
C LYS A 269 -10.33 19.03 -8.43
N LYS A 270 -10.21 19.56 -9.66
CA LYS A 270 -11.21 19.37 -10.72
C LYS A 270 -11.34 17.89 -11.10
N ILE A 271 -12.58 17.40 -11.20
CA ILE A 271 -12.93 16.04 -11.58
C ILE A 271 -13.90 16.06 -12.75
N GLU A 272 -13.68 15.15 -13.70
CA GLU A 272 -14.60 14.88 -14.80
C GLU A 272 -14.98 13.37 -14.77
N VAL A 273 -16.26 13.08 -14.99
CA VAL A 273 -16.76 11.69 -15.04
C VAL A 273 -16.30 11.03 -16.33
N SER A 274 -15.15 10.36 -16.25
CA SER A 274 -14.59 9.55 -17.34
C SER A 274 -15.31 8.21 -17.49
N ASN A 275 -15.00 7.47 -18.58
CA ASN A 275 -15.47 6.08 -18.74
C ASN A 275 -15.04 5.17 -17.59
N GLU A 276 -13.87 5.40 -17.00
CA GLU A 276 -13.39 4.63 -15.84
C GLU A 276 -14.29 4.88 -14.62
N ILE A 277 -14.57 6.15 -14.31
CA ILE A 277 -15.44 6.52 -13.18
C ILE A 277 -16.86 6.01 -13.43
N HIS A 278 -17.39 6.20 -14.64
CA HIS A 278 -18.70 5.66 -15.03
C HIS A 278 -18.77 4.13 -14.81
N THR A 279 -17.76 3.39 -15.24
CA THR A 279 -17.70 1.93 -15.06
C THR A 279 -17.74 1.53 -13.58
N PHE A 280 -17.04 2.24 -12.70
CA PHE A 280 -17.07 1.94 -11.28
C PHE A 280 -18.39 2.31 -10.60
N LEU A 281 -18.99 3.44 -10.96
CA LEU A 281 -20.27 3.88 -10.40
C LEU A 281 -21.47 3.04 -10.91
N SER A 282 -21.34 2.43 -12.08
CA SER A 282 -22.39 1.57 -12.67
C SER A 282 -22.41 0.14 -12.11
N LYS A 283 -21.48 -0.21 -11.21
CA LYS A 283 -21.46 -1.53 -10.59
C LYS A 283 -22.55 -1.65 -9.53
N PRO A 284 -23.17 -2.82 -9.38
CA PRO A 284 -24.19 -3.07 -8.35
C PRO A 284 -23.65 -2.82 -6.92
N LYS A 285 -22.36 -3.19 -6.70
CA LYS A 285 -21.66 -2.91 -5.44
C LYS A 285 -20.53 -1.90 -5.73
N LEU A 286 -20.57 -0.77 -5.07
CA LEU A 286 -19.57 0.27 -5.21
C LEU A 286 -18.19 -0.24 -4.75
N LYS A 287 -17.18 0.08 -5.52
CA LYS A 287 -15.80 -0.15 -5.11
C LYS A 287 -15.39 0.91 -4.09
N MET A 288 -14.78 0.49 -2.98
CA MET A 288 -14.42 1.39 -1.86
C MET A 288 -15.66 2.18 -1.40
N ALA A 289 -16.74 1.46 -1.13
CA ALA A 289 -18.09 2.00 -1.03
C ALA A 289 -18.23 3.14 -0.01
N ALA A 290 -17.80 2.94 1.24
CA ALA A 290 -17.92 3.95 2.29
C ALA A 290 -17.22 5.26 1.90
N SER A 291 -15.95 5.21 1.44
CA SER A 291 -15.19 6.41 1.02
C SER A 291 -15.77 7.05 -0.24
N THR A 292 -16.33 6.24 -1.15
CA THR A 292 -17.02 6.74 -2.34
C THR A 292 -18.26 7.52 -1.97
N LEU A 293 -19.10 6.96 -1.10
CA LEU A 293 -20.32 7.62 -0.58
C LEU A 293 -19.96 8.89 0.20
N TYR A 294 -18.95 8.82 1.07
CA TYR A 294 -18.47 9.98 1.82
C TYR A 294 -18.10 11.13 0.89
N SER A 295 -17.31 10.88 -0.16
CA SER A 295 -16.89 11.92 -1.11
C SER A 295 -18.10 12.54 -1.84
N ILE A 296 -19.07 11.73 -2.24
CA ILE A 296 -20.28 12.20 -2.91
C ILE A 296 -21.15 13.02 -1.96
N GLN A 297 -21.39 12.56 -0.73
CA GLN A 297 -22.15 13.27 0.30
C GLN A 297 -21.51 14.64 0.61
N ARG A 298 -20.18 14.69 0.75
CA ARG A 298 -19.45 15.93 1.07
C ARG A 298 -19.46 16.96 -0.06
N LEU A 299 -19.54 16.52 -1.30
CA LEU A 299 -19.47 17.37 -2.49
C LEU A 299 -20.83 17.66 -3.13
N GLN A 300 -21.88 17.03 -2.60
CA GLN A 300 -23.26 17.31 -2.97
C GLN A 300 -23.60 18.78 -2.70
N GLY A 301 -24.25 19.45 -3.64
CA GLY A 301 -24.58 20.89 -3.56
C GLY A 301 -23.38 21.82 -3.77
N MET A 302 -22.17 21.29 -3.85
CA MET A 302 -20.93 22.06 -4.10
C MET A 302 -20.44 21.94 -5.54
N SER A 303 -20.82 20.87 -6.22
CA SER A 303 -20.42 20.61 -7.59
C SER A 303 -21.53 19.92 -8.39
N PRO A 304 -21.97 20.51 -9.54
CA PRO A 304 -23.01 19.90 -10.39
C PRO A 304 -22.65 18.49 -10.89
N VAL A 305 -21.36 18.14 -10.89
CA VAL A 305 -20.91 16.79 -11.26
C VAL A 305 -21.41 15.77 -10.25
N PHE A 306 -21.27 16.07 -8.95
CA PHE A 306 -21.69 15.15 -7.88
C PHE A 306 -23.19 15.09 -7.74
N ASP A 307 -23.91 16.18 -7.94
CA ASP A 307 -25.39 16.19 -7.93
C ASP A 307 -25.96 15.29 -9.04
N LYS A 308 -25.39 15.34 -10.24
CA LYS A 308 -25.77 14.44 -11.34
C LYS A 308 -25.46 12.98 -11.06
N ILE A 309 -24.39 12.68 -10.32
CA ILE A 309 -24.03 11.29 -9.96
C ILE A 309 -25.11 10.67 -9.10
N ILE A 310 -25.62 11.37 -8.12
CA ILE A 310 -26.66 10.87 -7.20
C ILE A 310 -27.91 10.45 -7.98
N THR A 311 -28.35 11.24 -8.96
CA THR A 311 -29.54 10.94 -9.75
C THR A 311 -29.32 9.91 -10.85
N ARG A 312 -28.08 9.75 -11.31
CA ARG A 312 -27.76 8.90 -12.47
C ARG A 312 -27.44 7.46 -12.12
N TYR A 313 -26.90 7.19 -10.93
CA TYR A 313 -26.39 5.86 -10.56
C TYR A 313 -27.19 5.27 -9.39
N PRO A 314 -28.02 4.22 -9.63
CA PRO A 314 -28.82 3.57 -8.59
C PRO A 314 -27.97 3.09 -7.39
N SER A 315 -26.79 2.53 -7.65
CA SER A 315 -25.84 2.09 -6.62
C SER A 315 -25.41 3.21 -5.66
N VAL A 316 -25.53 4.47 -6.09
CA VAL A 316 -25.27 5.65 -5.26
C VAL A 316 -26.55 6.13 -4.60
N SER A 317 -27.64 6.35 -5.37
CA SER A 317 -28.89 6.90 -4.86
C SER A 317 -29.53 6.02 -3.76
N GLU A 318 -29.40 4.71 -3.86
CA GLU A 318 -29.90 3.75 -2.88
C GLU A 318 -29.18 3.82 -1.52
N HIS A 319 -27.97 4.38 -1.49
CA HIS A 319 -27.11 4.38 -0.30
C HIS A 319 -26.63 5.78 0.11
N ILE A 320 -27.11 6.85 -0.56
CA ILE A 320 -26.59 8.20 -0.32
C ILE A 320 -26.82 8.71 1.10
N ASP A 321 -27.85 8.23 1.78
CA ASP A 321 -28.19 8.64 3.14
C ASP A 321 -27.56 7.77 4.23
N VAL A 322 -26.74 6.78 3.87
CA VAL A 322 -26.07 5.92 4.84
C VAL A 322 -25.04 6.73 5.62
N ASP A 323 -25.08 6.61 6.96
CA ASP A 323 -24.10 7.27 7.81
C ASP A 323 -22.71 6.61 7.67
N VAL A 324 -21.79 7.38 7.16
CA VAL A 324 -20.36 7.00 7.01
C VAL A 324 -19.44 7.95 7.78
N SER A 325 -19.97 8.67 8.78
CA SER A 325 -19.24 9.65 9.58
C SER A 325 -18.07 9.03 10.38
N PHE A 326 -18.13 7.73 10.67
CA PHE A 326 -17.02 6.99 11.29
C PHE A 326 -15.72 7.05 10.49
N LEU A 327 -15.77 7.39 9.20
CA LEU A 327 -14.58 7.58 8.38
C LEU A 327 -13.76 8.82 8.78
N GLU A 328 -14.30 9.73 9.59
CA GLU A 328 -13.58 10.87 10.14
C GLU A 328 -12.81 10.54 11.42
N GLU A 329 -12.91 9.30 11.88
CA GLU A 329 -12.38 8.82 13.15
C GLU A 329 -11.32 7.74 12.95
N HIS A 330 -10.52 7.49 13.98
CA HIS A 330 -9.53 6.42 13.98
C HIS A 330 -10.10 5.19 14.72
N TYR A 331 -9.99 4.01 14.13
CA TYR A 331 -10.37 2.73 14.75
C TYR A 331 -9.28 2.25 15.70
N GLU A 332 -9.41 2.58 17.00
CA GLU A 332 -8.37 2.33 18.02
C GLU A 332 -7.97 0.84 18.15
N PRO A 333 -8.88 -0.16 18.06
CA PRO A 333 -8.50 -1.57 18.17
C PRO A 333 -7.46 -2.03 17.13
N SER A 334 -7.29 -1.32 16.03
CA SER A 334 -6.25 -1.59 15.03
C SER A 334 -4.83 -1.50 15.59
N LEU A 335 -4.63 -0.71 16.63
CA LEU A 335 -3.31 -0.53 17.28
C LEU A 335 -2.76 -1.83 17.86
N GLU A 336 -3.63 -2.78 18.23
CA GLU A 336 -3.21 -4.08 18.78
C GLU A 336 -2.45 -4.93 17.74
N LEU A 337 -2.65 -4.69 16.44
CA LEU A 337 -1.92 -5.36 15.37
C LEU A 337 -0.59 -4.71 15.02
N ILE A 338 -0.29 -3.54 15.60
CA ILE A 338 1.00 -2.87 15.41
C ILE A 338 2.04 -3.53 16.32
N PRO A 339 3.26 -3.86 15.80
CA PRO A 339 4.35 -4.40 16.61
C PRO A 339 4.58 -3.56 17.86
N GLU A 340 4.72 -4.24 19.01
CA GLU A 340 4.79 -3.60 20.33
C GLU A 340 5.80 -2.46 20.39
N ARG A 341 6.99 -2.66 19.78
CA ARG A 341 8.07 -1.67 19.74
C ARG A 341 7.67 -0.34 19.08
N TYR A 342 6.68 -0.34 18.19
CA TYR A 342 6.23 0.86 17.46
C TYR A 342 4.86 1.36 17.93
N ARG A 343 4.05 0.54 18.61
CA ARG A 343 2.67 0.83 19.01
C ARG A 343 2.55 2.15 19.78
N GLY A 344 3.39 2.33 20.79
CA GLY A 344 3.37 3.54 21.60
C GLY A 344 3.71 4.80 20.82
N TYR A 345 4.65 4.70 19.87
CA TYR A 345 5.01 5.83 19.00
C TYR A 345 3.86 6.18 18.07
N VAL A 346 3.34 5.19 17.34
CA VAL A 346 2.23 5.39 16.38
C VAL A 346 1.00 5.95 17.10
N LYS A 347 0.64 5.42 18.28
CA LYS A 347 -0.49 5.94 19.08
C LYS A 347 -0.32 7.41 19.41
N ARG A 348 0.85 7.83 19.90
CA ARG A 348 1.11 9.26 20.22
C ARG A 348 1.01 10.15 18.97
N ARG A 349 1.56 9.71 17.83
CA ARG A 349 1.48 10.47 16.59
C ARG A 349 0.04 10.58 16.10
N LEU A 350 -0.73 9.50 16.11
CA LEU A 350 -2.16 9.51 15.76
C LEU A 350 -2.95 10.51 16.61
N MET A 351 -2.76 10.49 17.94
CA MET A 351 -3.45 11.41 18.85
C MET A 351 -3.12 12.88 18.59
N ALA A 352 -1.95 13.19 18.02
CA ALA A 352 -1.60 14.55 17.62
C ALA A 352 -2.37 15.04 16.38
N PHE A 353 -2.78 14.13 15.50
CA PHE A 353 -3.50 14.47 14.26
C PHE A 353 -5.01 14.26 14.36
N VAL A 354 -5.46 13.28 15.14
CA VAL A 354 -6.85 12.81 15.18
C VAL A 354 -7.41 12.96 16.59
N ALA A 355 -8.21 13.99 16.78
CA ALA A 355 -8.77 14.34 18.10
C ALA A 355 -9.89 13.42 18.58
N LYS A 356 -10.52 12.65 17.68
CA LYS A 356 -11.67 11.79 18.00
C LYS A 356 -11.27 10.31 17.99
N GLN A 357 -11.59 9.63 19.07
CA GLN A 357 -11.66 8.16 19.09
C GLN A 357 -12.95 7.71 18.39
N SER A 358 -12.87 6.60 17.66
CA SER A 358 -14.02 6.07 16.93
C SER A 358 -15.13 5.63 17.86
N ASN A 359 -16.35 5.82 17.43
CA ASN A 359 -17.48 5.01 17.88
C ASN A 359 -17.29 3.59 17.31
N VAL A 360 -16.53 2.78 18.05
CA VAL A 360 -16.16 1.40 17.68
C VAL A 360 -17.39 0.60 17.21
N LYS A 361 -18.50 0.74 17.94
CA LYS A 361 -19.72 0.02 17.64
C LYS A 361 -20.31 0.38 16.27
N HIS A 362 -20.32 1.66 15.91
CA HIS A 362 -20.82 2.11 14.61
C HIS A 362 -20.04 1.51 13.45
N LEU A 363 -18.69 1.49 13.55
CA LEU A 363 -17.85 0.86 12.54
C LEU A 363 -18.07 -0.66 12.48
N GLU A 364 -18.13 -1.34 13.64
CA GLU A 364 -18.23 -2.80 13.71
C GLU A 364 -19.58 -3.33 13.24
N GLU A 365 -20.64 -2.52 13.33
CA GLU A 365 -21.97 -2.82 12.81
C GLU A 365 -22.15 -2.45 11.32
N PHE A 366 -21.19 -1.75 10.72
CA PHE A 366 -21.31 -1.28 9.35
C PHE A 366 -21.34 -2.43 8.33
N ASN A 367 -22.44 -2.51 7.58
CA ASN A 367 -22.62 -3.46 6.49
C ASN A 367 -23.54 -2.86 5.42
N LEU A 368 -22.97 -2.32 4.35
CA LEU A 368 -23.72 -1.63 3.30
C LEU A 368 -24.56 -2.57 2.42
N TYR A 369 -24.08 -3.79 2.21
CA TYR A 369 -24.69 -4.79 1.35
C TYR A 369 -25.05 -6.05 2.15
N SER A 370 -25.84 -5.89 3.21
CA SER A 370 -26.39 -7.05 3.92
C SER A 370 -27.20 -7.89 2.93
N GLU A 371 -26.82 -9.13 2.75
CA GLU A 371 -27.66 -10.09 2.06
C GLU A 371 -28.90 -10.32 2.96
N ASN A 372 -30.09 -9.90 2.47
CA ASN A 372 -31.38 -10.25 3.06
C ASN A 372 -31.67 -11.74 2.81
#